data_548d07483a39b2cc17e447dda276cc60
#
_entry.id   548d07483a39b2cc17e447dda276cc60
#
_cell.length_a   1.000
_cell.length_b   1.000
_cell.length_c   1.000
_cell.angle_alpha   90.00
_cell.angle_beta   90.00
_cell.angle_gamma   90.00
#
_symmetry.space_group_name_H-M   'P 1'
#
loop_
_entity.id
_entity.type
_entity.pdbx_description
1 polymer ?
#
loop_
_entity_poly.entity_id
_entity_poly.type
_entity_poly.pdbx_seq_one_letter_code
_entity_poly.pdbx_strand_id
1 'polypeptide(L)'
;MSATPTSLGCEQIPADEAEAIAKLAAQSEITMRNKSSHPTQRDQHPKSHGYIQGELVVEGDLPESVRQGLFANPNSYPCWVRFSNGSSKRDPQGKFFPDAKRQGDDIVVTPDLRGMAVKVLGVTGEMVPEAAGRQGEQDLIMINSPVFFIRNVVDYLVFFRVMAAIAKGTINLKAQPAVIPAEDVAAVQQVKYALDLVARIQNSEAGVVHSPLQTTFWSATPYKLGEGAMKYKMVPVTTEPQFDPSHVVDLDNVFREAISTQLARSEAQFDLLVQVQTDATTMLIEDPTEPWDETSSPYVKVASLRLPQQDINSPSRLAEDECQSFSPWHSLAAHRPLGGVNRARRIYGHLAQERNKDNQAG
;
A
#
# COMPACT_ATOMS: atom_id res chain seq x y z
N MET A 1 -14.82 -24.39 -10.27
CA MET A 1 -15.81 -23.51 -9.62
C MET A 1 -15.36 -23.39 -8.16
N SER A 2 -14.99 -22.19 -7.70
CA SER A 2 -14.70 -21.94 -6.29
C SER A 2 -16.01 -22.07 -5.51
N ALA A 3 -15.98 -22.78 -4.37
CA ALA A 3 -17.14 -22.85 -3.49
C ALA A 3 -17.46 -21.43 -2.97
N THR A 4 -18.75 -21.08 -2.89
CA THR A 4 -19.14 -19.79 -2.33
C THR A 4 -18.81 -19.76 -0.84
N PRO A 5 -18.18 -18.68 -0.31
CA PRO A 5 -17.91 -18.57 1.12
C PRO A 5 -19.21 -18.67 1.91
N THR A 6 -19.24 -19.52 2.92
CA THR A 6 -20.46 -19.77 3.72
C THR A 6 -20.46 -19.05 5.06
N SER A 7 -19.31 -18.49 5.47
CA SER A 7 -19.17 -17.80 6.76
C SER A 7 -18.24 -16.60 6.67
N LEU A 8 -18.49 -15.60 7.53
CA LEU A 8 -17.67 -14.39 7.64
C LEU A 8 -16.24 -14.74 8.07
N GLY A 9 -15.26 -13.97 7.61
CA GLY A 9 -13.86 -14.15 7.96
C GLY A 9 -13.18 -15.41 7.38
N CYS A 10 -13.90 -16.23 6.61
CA CYS A 10 -13.37 -17.49 6.06
C CYS A 10 -12.61 -17.29 4.75
N GLU A 11 -11.41 -17.85 4.69
CA GLU A 11 -10.56 -17.89 3.51
C GLU A 11 -10.78 -19.16 2.70
N GLN A 12 -10.63 -19.06 1.39
CA GLN A 12 -10.63 -20.18 0.46
C GLN A 12 -9.26 -20.24 -0.23
N ILE A 13 -8.38 -21.13 0.27
CA ILE A 13 -7.00 -21.22 -0.20
C ILE A 13 -6.94 -22.19 -1.39
N PRO A 14 -6.60 -21.73 -2.63
CA PRO A 14 -6.42 -22.60 -3.78
C PRO A 14 -5.25 -23.58 -3.58
N ALA A 15 -5.37 -24.79 -4.11
CA ALA A 15 -4.35 -25.84 -3.94
C ALA A 15 -2.99 -25.48 -4.57
N ASP A 16 -2.99 -24.67 -5.62
CA ASP A 16 -1.81 -24.20 -6.36
C ASP A 16 -1.23 -22.88 -5.84
N GLU A 17 -1.87 -22.27 -4.85
CA GLU A 17 -1.47 -20.94 -4.34
C GLU A 17 -0.06 -20.95 -3.74
N ALA A 18 0.31 -21.98 -2.98
CA ALA A 18 1.64 -22.06 -2.35
C ALA A 18 2.77 -22.07 -3.38
N GLU A 19 2.60 -22.78 -4.49
CA GLU A 19 3.55 -22.80 -5.60
C GLU A 19 3.62 -21.42 -6.31
N ALA A 20 2.47 -20.79 -6.51
CA ALA A 20 2.39 -19.46 -7.11
C ALA A 20 3.10 -18.40 -6.23
N ILE A 21 2.91 -18.44 -4.89
CA ILE A 21 3.61 -17.57 -3.94
C ILE A 21 5.13 -17.79 -4.00
N ALA A 22 5.60 -19.04 -4.05
CA ALA A 22 7.03 -19.35 -4.15
C ALA A 22 7.65 -18.77 -5.43
N LYS A 23 6.96 -18.91 -6.57
CA LYS A 23 7.40 -18.29 -7.85
C LYS A 23 7.43 -16.78 -7.78
N LEU A 24 6.42 -16.16 -7.16
CA LEU A 24 6.37 -14.71 -6.97
C LEU A 24 7.53 -14.22 -6.10
N ALA A 25 7.83 -14.93 -5.01
CA ALA A 25 8.94 -14.61 -4.12
C ALA A 25 10.29 -14.64 -4.86
N ALA A 26 10.56 -15.70 -5.61
CA ALA A 26 11.78 -15.83 -6.41
C ALA A 26 11.91 -14.71 -7.47
N GLN A 27 10.80 -14.37 -8.15
CA GLN A 27 10.77 -13.28 -9.13
C GLN A 27 11.04 -11.91 -8.48
N SER A 28 10.45 -11.64 -7.32
CA SER A 28 10.64 -10.38 -6.58
C SER A 28 12.07 -10.23 -6.06
N GLU A 29 12.70 -11.32 -5.58
CA GLU A 29 14.10 -11.32 -5.15
C GLU A 29 15.04 -11.01 -6.32
N ILE A 30 14.85 -11.67 -7.46
CA ILE A 30 15.63 -11.37 -8.67
C ILE A 30 15.47 -9.90 -9.08
N THR A 31 14.25 -9.38 -9.05
CA THR A 31 13.98 -7.98 -9.40
C THR A 31 14.67 -7.02 -8.45
N MET A 32 14.65 -7.29 -7.15
CA MET A 32 15.31 -6.49 -6.12
C MET A 32 16.82 -6.45 -6.33
N ARG A 33 17.46 -7.63 -6.52
CA ARG A 33 18.91 -7.74 -6.73
C ARG A 33 19.39 -7.13 -8.06
N ASN A 34 18.59 -7.20 -9.12
CA ASN A 34 18.94 -6.64 -10.43
C ASN A 34 18.79 -5.10 -10.49
N LYS A 35 18.16 -4.48 -9.52
CA LYS A 35 18.05 -3.01 -9.43
C LYS A 35 19.34 -2.32 -8.93
N SER A 36 20.46 -2.97 -8.97
CA SER A 36 21.85 -2.61 -8.69
C SER A 36 22.16 -1.14 -8.33
N SER A 37 21.48 -0.62 -7.31
CA SER A 37 21.90 0.63 -6.64
C SER A 37 22.37 0.26 -5.23
N HIS A 38 23.51 0.73 -4.79
CA HIS A 38 23.85 0.70 -3.38
C HIS A 38 23.48 2.06 -2.76
N PRO A 39 22.74 2.07 -1.66
CA PRO A 39 22.15 0.90 -0.97
C PRO A 39 21.01 0.23 -1.78
N THR A 40 20.87 -1.08 -1.60
CA THR A 40 19.79 -1.88 -2.17
C THR A 40 18.44 -1.35 -1.66
N GLN A 41 17.54 -1.01 -2.58
CA GLN A 41 16.26 -0.40 -2.25
C GLN A 41 15.13 -1.42 -2.16
N ARG A 42 13.98 -1.00 -1.64
CA ARG A 42 12.76 -1.80 -1.60
C ARG A 42 12.31 -2.17 -3.01
N ASP A 43 11.78 -3.37 -3.19
CA ASP A 43 11.16 -3.77 -4.45
C ASP A 43 9.85 -3.02 -4.71
N GLN A 44 9.02 -2.89 -3.68
CA GLN A 44 7.74 -2.18 -3.72
C GLN A 44 7.81 -0.88 -2.92
N HIS A 45 7.16 0.17 -3.43
CA HIS A 45 7.09 1.48 -2.78
C HIS A 45 8.48 2.07 -2.41
N PRO A 46 9.49 2.02 -3.31
CA PRO A 46 10.85 2.40 -2.95
C PRO A 46 11.02 3.90 -2.72
N LYS A 47 10.36 4.77 -3.51
CA LYS A 47 10.47 6.23 -3.38
C LYS A 47 9.60 6.71 -2.22
N SER A 48 10.25 7.23 -1.19
CA SER A 48 9.59 7.83 -0.02
C SER A 48 9.30 9.31 -0.22
N HIS A 49 8.13 9.75 0.24
CA HIS A 49 7.76 11.16 0.31
C HIS A 49 7.84 11.73 1.72
N GLY A 50 7.95 10.89 2.73
CA GLY A 50 8.10 11.30 4.12
C GLY A 50 8.00 10.12 5.07
N TYR A 51 8.79 10.21 6.16
CA TYR A 51 8.75 9.31 7.30
C TYR A 51 8.50 10.15 8.54
N ILE A 52 7.31 10.02 9.12
CA ILE A 52 6.68 10.99 9.99
C ILE A 52 6.34 10.34 11.31
N GLN A 53 6.73 10.95 12.41
CA GLN A 53 6.29 10.54 13.74
C GLN A 53 4.86 10.99 13.97
N GLY A 54 4.04 10.11 14.56
CA GLY A 54 2.65 10.38 14.86
C GLY A 54 2.14 9.67 16.09
N GLU A 55 0.87 9.86 16.33
CA GLU A 55 0.12 9.24 17.43
C GLU A 55 -1.21 8.72 16.89
N LEU A 56 -1.51 7.44 17.16
CA LEU A 56 -2.80 6.84 16.84
C LEU A 56 -3.63 6.75 18.11
N VAL A 57 -4.75 7.46 18.17
CA VAL A 57 -5.65 7.54 19.32
C VAL A 57 -6.91 6.75 19.01
N VAL A 58 -7.12 5.63 19.72
CA VAL A 58 -8.31 4.78 19.58
C VAL A 58 -9.49 5.42 20.31
N GLU A 59 -10.65 5.45 19.65
CA GLU A 59 -11.88 6.07 20.17
C GLU A 59 -12.44 5.31 21.39
N GLY A 60 -13.12 6.06 22.28
CA GLY A 60 -13.65 5.52 23.53
C GLY A 60 -14.94 4.70 23.39
N ASP A 61 -15.86 5.19 22.57
CA ASP A 61 -17.22 4.67 22.48
C ASP A 61 -17.44 3.86 21.18
N LEU A 62 -16.61 2.82 20.98
CA LEU A 62 -16.71 1.96 19.81
C LEU A 62 -17.86 0.94 19.96
N PRO A 63 -18.61 0.66 18.87
CA PRO A 63 -19.52 -0.47 18.81
C PRO A 63 -18.79 -1.80 19.08
N GLU A 64 -19.48 -2.75 19.70
CA GLU A 64 -18.91 -4.07 20.03
C GLU A 64 -18.35 -4.79 18.81
N SER A 65 -18.97 -4.61 17.66
CA SER A 65 -18.57 -5.23 16.37
C SER A 65 -17.16 -4.83 15.93
N VAL A 66 -16.61 -3.71 16.38
CA VAL A 66 -15.26 -3.22 16.02
C VAL A 66 -14.28 -3.21 17.19
N ARG A 67 -14.74 -3.46 18.42
CA ARG A 67 -13.87 -3.50 19.64
C ARG A 67 -13.06 -4.79 19.71
N GLN A 68 -12.10 -4.96 18.79
CA GLN A 68 -11.25 -6.15 18.68
C GLN A 68 -9.78 -5.72 18.52
N GLY A 69 -8.86 -6.54 19.02
CA GLY A 69 -7.41 -6.35 18.82
C GLY A 69 -6.93 -4.94 19.19
N LEU A 70 -6.37 -4.20 18.25
CA LEU A 70 -5.91 -2.81 18.42
C LEU A 70 -7.01 -1.87 18.91
N PHE A 71 -8.26 -2.14 18.56
CA PHE A 71 -9.43 -1.31 18.88
C PHE A 71 -10.20 -1.80 20.13
N ALA A 72 -9.67 -2.79 20.85
CA ALA A 72 -10.37 -3.41 21.99
C ALA A 72 -10.64 -2.42 23.13
N ASN A 73 -9.71 -1.50 23.37
CA ASN A 73 -9.80 -0.50 24.42
C ASN A 73 -9.31 0.86 23.92
N PRO A 74 -9.87 1.97 24.46
CA PRO A 74 -9.32 3.30 24.23
C PRO A 74 -7.86 3.36 24.66
N ASN A 75 -7.00 3.85 23.78
CA ASN A 75 -5.57 4.00 24.04
C ASN A 75 -4.94 4.98 23.05
N SER A 76 -3.75 5.46 23.39
CA SER A 76 -2.92 6.26 22.53
C SER A 76 -1.62 5.51 22.27
N TYR A 77 -1.27 5.37 20.99
CA TYR A 77 -0.10 4.62 20.54
C TYR A 77 0.84 5.52 19.74
N PRO A 78 2.13 5.59 20.09
CA PRO A 78 3.11 6.21 19.20
C PRO A 78 3.16 5.43 17.89
N CYS A 79 3.34 6.13 16.79
CA CYS A 79 3.41 5.49 15.48
C CYS A 79 4.36 6.21 14.54
N TRP A 80 4.73 5.51 13.46
CA TRP A 80 5.45 6.04 12.33
C TRP A 80 4.63 5.91 11.07
N VAL A 81 4.58 6.97 10.29
CA VAL A 81 3.85 7.00 9.01
C VAL A 81 4.83 7.22 7.86
N ARG A 82 4.73 6.38 6.84
CA ARG A 82 5.50 6.50 5.61
C ARG A 82 4.60 6.68 4.42
N PHE A 83 4.82 7.76 3.66
CA PHE A 83 4.19 7.98 2.36
C PHE A 83 5.16 7.63 1.23
N SER A 84 4.64 7.11 0.12
CA SER A 84 5.50 6.61 -0.97
C SER A 84 4.77 6.51 -2.31
N ASN A 85 5.56 6.48 -3.40
CA ASN A 85 5.10 6.03 -4.71
C ASN A 85 5.05 4.50 -4.78
N GLY A 86 4.08 3.93 -5.52
CA GLY A 86 3.98 2.50 -5.78
C GLY A 86 5.02 2.03 -6.80
N SER A 87 5.27 2.84 -7.81
CA SER A 87 6.19 2.50 -8.90
C SER A 87 7.65 2.50 -8.45
N SER A 88 8.38 1.49 -8.93
CA SER A 88 9.84 1.42 -8.82
C SER A 88 10.55 1.85 -10.12
N LYS A 89 9.84 2.47 -11.06
CA LYS A 89 10.39 2.90 -12.35
C LYS A 89 11.50 3.92 -12.17
N ARG A 90 12.56 3.75 -12.97
CA ARG A 90 13.74 4.61 -12.99
C ARG A 90 14.11 4.95 -14.43
N ASP A 91 14.81 6.05 -14.59
CA ASP A 91 15.49 6.38 -15.82
C ASP A 91 16.74 5.49 -16.02
N PRO A 92 17.39 5.54 -17.20
CA PRO A 92 18.61 4.77 -17.46
C PRO A 92 19.78 5.09 -16.52
N GLN A 93 19.74 6.23 -15.81
CA GLN A 93 20.74 6.65 -14.83
C GLN A 93 20.40 6.17 -13.41
N GLY A 94 19.29 5.42 -13.23
CA GLY A 94 18.88 4.86 -11.96
C GLY A 94 18.09 5.82 -11.06
N LYS A 95 17.74 7.02 -11.52
CA LYS A 95 16.94 8.00 -10.80
C LYS A 95 15.45 7.66 -10.92
N PHE A 96 14.68 7.84 -9.85
CA PHE A 96 13.22 7.71 -9.91
C PHE A 96 12.61 8.72 -10.87
N PHE A 97 11.54 8.33 -11.57
CA PHE A 97 10.77 9.29 -12.35
C PHE A 97 10.25 10.41 -11.46
N PRO A 98 10.18 11.66 -12.01
CA PRO A 98 9.66 12.81 -11.29
C PRO A 98 8.22 12.57 -10.79
N ASP A 99 7.87 13.14 -9.64
CA ASP A 99 6.50 13.12 -9.12
C ASP A 99 5.55 13.93 -10.00
N ALA A 100 6.09 14.95 -10.66
CA ALA A 100 5.34 15.82 -11.56
C ALA A 100 6.22 16.30 -12.73
N LYS A 101 5.60 16.89 -13.73
CA LYS A 101 6.25 17.53 -14.88
C LYS A 101 5.58 18.86 -15.18
N ARG A 102 6.30 19.79 -15.81
CA ARG A 102 5.69 21.01 -16.37
C ARG A 102 5.03 20.70 -17.72
N GLN A 103 3.84 21.24 -17.89
CA GLN A 103 3.09 21.21 -19.14
C GLN A 103 2.57 22.63 -19.43
N GLY A 104 3.35 23.43 -20.16
CA GLY A 104 3.15 24.88 -20.21
C GLY A 104 3.43 25.52 -18.85
N ASP A 105 2.49 26.30 -18.35
CA ASP A 105 2.56 26.92 -17.02
C ASP A 105 2.05 26.00 -15.89
N ASP A 106 1.42 24.87 -16.25
CA ASP A 106 0.86 23.92 -15.28
C ASP A 106 1.89 22.91 -14.80
N ILE A 107 1.70 22.43 -13.56
CA ILE A 107 2.38 21.26 -13.01
C ILE A 107 1.40 20.11 -13.01
N VAL A 108 1.76 19.05 -13.75
CA VAL A 108 0.94 17.84 -13.90
C VAL A 108 1.60 16.67 -13.17
N VAL A 109 0.85 16.04 -12.28
CA VAL A 109 1.32 14.86 -11.52
C VAL A 109 1.62 13.70 -12.45
N THR A 110 2.73 13.01 -12.20
CA THR A 110 3.03 11.73 -12.86
C THR A 110 2.09 10.66 -12.27
N PRO A 111 1.24 10.04 -13.10
CA PRO A 111 0.30 9.03 -12.63
C PRO A 111 1.00 7.85 -11.97
N ASP A 112 0.62 7.52 -10.74
CA ASP A 112 1.14 6.38 -9.98
C ASP A 112 0.14 5.97 -8.88
N LEU A 113 0.31 4.76 -8.32
CA LEU A 113 -0.27 4.40 -7.04
C LEU A 113 0.51 5.09 -5.92
N ARG A 114 -0.22 5.64 -4.94
CA ARG A 114 0.39 6.22 -3.74
C ARG A 114 0.18 5.26 -2.57
N GLY A 115 1.16 5.17 -1.70
CA GLY A 115 1.11 4.33 -0.51
C GLY A 115 1.18 5.13 0.78
N MET A 116 0.44 4.67 1.77
CA MET A 116 0.56 5.07 3.17
C MET A 116 0.74 3.81 4.01
N ALA A 117 1.79 3.79 4.82
CA ALA A 117 2.03 2.73 5.80
C ALA A 117 2.13 3.35 7.19
N VAL A 118 1.38 2.82 8.15
CA VAL A 118 1.41 3.26 9.56
C VAL A 118 1.90 2.11 10.40
N LYS A 119 3.01 2.30 11.11
CA LYS A 119 3.56 1.37 12.10
C LYS A 119 3.15 1.84 13.48
N VAL A 120 2.22 1.15 14.11
CA VAL A 120 1.73 1.39 15.48
C VAL A 120 2.62 0.64 16.45
N LEU A 121 3.09 1.30 17.49
CA LEU A 121 4.04 0.76 18.48
C LEU A 121 3.38 0.57 19.84
N GLY A 122 3.82 -0.46 20.59
CA GLY A 122 3.33 -0.73 21.93
C GLY A 122 1.98 -1.44 21.95
N VAL A 123 1.57 -2.06 20.84
CA VAL A 123 0.33 -2.84 20.83
C VAL A 123 0.49 -4.11 21.68
N THR A 124 -0.59 -4.49 22.35
CA THR A 124 -0.63 -5.67 23.23
C THR A 124 -1.57 -6.72 22.64
N GLY A 125 -1.22 -7.99 22.81
CA GLY A 125 -1.99 -9.13 22.33
C GLY A 125 -1.14 -10.16 21.61
N GLU A 126 -1.77 -11.24 21.19
CA GLU A 126 -1.13 -12.30 20.41
C GLU A 126 -0.78 -11.78 19.01
N MET A 127 0.46 -12.01 18.61
CA MET A 127 0.95 -11.67 17.27
C MET A 127 0.85 -12.87 16.33
N VAL A 128 0.70 -12.61 15.03
CA VAL A 128 0.84 -13.69 14.04
C VAL A 128 2.29 -14.24 14.03
N PRO A 129 2.51 -15.54 13.71
CA PRO A 129 3.87 -16.12 13.69
C PRO A 129 4.84 -15.37 12.75
N GLU A 130 4.35 -14.81 11.66
CA GLU A 130 5.13 -14.03 10.69
C GLU A 130 5.68 -12.72 11.26
N ALA A 131 5.12 -12.23 12.38
CA ALA A 131 5.61 -11.07 13.11
C ALA A 131 6.72 -11.40 14.11
N ALA A 132 7.37 -12.56 14.01
CA ALA A 132 8.48 -12.95 14.87
C ALA A 132 9.58 -11.87 14.89
N GLY A 133 9.99 -11.43 16.08
CA GLY A 133 10.95 -10.34 16.27
C GLY A 133 10.35 -8.93 16.15
N ARG A 134 9.02 -8.79 15.96
CA ARG A 134 8.27 -7.54 15.85
C ARG A 134 7.19 -7.43 16.92
N GLN A 135 7.49 -7.91 18.13
CA GLN A 135 6.55 -7.86 19.24
C GLN A 135 6.14 -6.41 19.55
N GLY A 136 4.83 -6.19 19.69
CA GLY A 136 4.28 -4.86 19.96
C GLY A 136 4.20 -3.92 18.74
N GLU A 137 4.38 -4.42 17.51
CA GLU A 137 4.21 -3.65 16.28
C GLU A 137 2.94 -4.10 15.52
N GLN A 138 2.13 -3.15 15.07
CA GLN A 138 1.02 -3.39 14.13
C GLN A 138 1.19 -2.46 12.93
N ASP A 139 1.36 -3.02 11.74
CA ASP A 139 1.44 -2.22 10.52
C ASP A 139 0.07 -2.15 9.82
N LEU A 140 -0.34 -0.93 9.43
CA LEU A 140 -1.51 -0.67 8.58
C LEU A 140 -0.99 -0.25 7.21
N ILE A 141 -1.22 -1.09 6.20
CA ILE A 141 -0.70 -0.87 4.83
C ILE A 141 -1.84 -0.48 3.91
N MET A 142 -1.70 0.65 3.23
CA MET A 142 -2.75 1.26 2.45
C MET A 142 -2.24 1.83 1.13
N ILE A 143 -3.15 1.93 0.16
CA ILE A 143 -2.95 2.62 -1.11
C ILE A 143 -4.09 3.62 -1.35
N ASN A 144 -3.90 4.56 -2.26
CA ASN A 144 -4.92 5.54 -2.66
C ASN A 144 -6.00 4.97 -3.62
N SER A 145 -6.38 3.71 -3.38
CA SER A 145 -7.46 3.04 -4.11
C SER A 145 -8.28 2.16 -3.17
N PRO A 146 -9.61 2.18 -3.27
CA PRO A 146 -10.49 1.37 -2.43
C PRO A 146 -10.36 -0.13 -2.72
N VAL A 147 -9.80 -0.51 -3.85
CA VAL A 147 -9.62 -1.90 -4.29
C VAL A 147 -8.17 -2.16 -4.69
N PHE A 148 -7.75 -3.41 -4.56
CA PHE A 148 -6.47 -3.85 -5.08
C PHE A 148 -6.61 -4.18 -6.58
N PHE A 149 -5.54 -4.03 -7.35
CA PHE A 149 -5.61 -4.18 -8.82
C PHE A 149 -5.51 -5.64 -9.30
N ILE A 150 -5.21 -6.58 -8.42
CA ILE A 150 -5.08 -8.02 -8.71
C ILE A 150 -6.01 -8.82 -7.82
N ARG A 151 -6.80 -9.75 -8.40
CA ARG A 151 -7.74 -10.57 -7.64
C ARG A 151 -7.09 -11.74 -6.91
N ASN A 152 -6.04 -12.38 -7.45
CA ASN A 152 -5.39 -13.54 -6.84
C ASN A 152 -3.91 -13.66 -7.21
N VAL A 153 -3.20 -14.61 -6.59
CA VAL A 153 -1.74 -14.77 -6.73
C VAL A 153 -1.33 -15.26 -8.12
N VAL A 154 -2.14 -16.12 -8.75
CA VAL A 154 -1.86 -16.64 -10.10
C VAL A 154 -1.88 -15.52 -11.13
N ASP A 155 -2.92 -14.68 -11.08
CA ASP A 155 -3.01 -13.49 -11.92
C ASP A 155 -1.88 -12.50 -11.62
N TYR A 156 -1.41 -12.44 -10.37
CA TYR A 156 -0.29 -11.57 -9.99
C TYR A 156 1.01 -11.96 -10.72
N LEU A 157 1.32 -13.25 -10.80
CA LEU A 157 2.47 -13.75 -11.56
C LEU A 157 2.37 -13.41 -13.05
N VAL A 158 1.18 -13.65 -13.64
CA VAL A 158 0.94 -13.34 -15.05
C VAL A 158 1.04 -11.85 -15.32
N PHE A 159 0.48 -11.02 -14.43
CA PHE A 159 0.56 -9.56 -14.51
C PHE A 159 2.01 -9.07 -14.52
N PHE A 160 2.85 -9.54 -13.60
CA PHE A 160 4.27 -9.15 -13.58
C PHE A 160 5.01 -9.57 -14.85
N ARG A 161 4.73 -10.76 -15.38
CA ARG A 161 5.31 -11.21 -16.67
C ARG A 161 4.91 -10.28 -17.81
N VAL A 162 3.62 -9.93 -17.91
CA VAL A 162 3.11 -9.01 -18.95
C VAL A 162 3.71 -7.62 -18.76
N MET A 163 3.77 -7.09 -17.53
CA MET A 163 4.40 -5.79 -17.26
C MET A 163 5.88 -5.75 -17.61
N ALA A 164 6.62 -6.84 -17.35
CA ALA A 164 8.02 -6.95 -17.76
C ALA A 164 8.18 -6.96 -19.29
N ALA A 165 7.29 -7.64 -20.01
CA ALA A 165 7.27 -7.65 -21.48
C ALA A 165 6.92 -6.27 -22.06
N ILE A 166 5.99 -5.54 -21.44
CA ILE A 166 5.69 -4.14 -21.81
C ILE A 166 6.91 -3.25 -21.56
N ALA A 167 7.59 -3.40 -20.43
CA ALA A 167 8.78 -2.62 -20.11
C ALA A 167 9.95 -2.88 -21.07
N LYS A 168 10.09 -4.12 -21.58
CA LYS A 168 11.06 -4.50 -22.61
C LYS A 168 10.66 -4.07 -24.02
N GLY A 169 9.42 -3.60 -24.24
CA GLY A 169 8.89 -3.21 -25.53
C GLY A 169 8.46 -4.39 -26.42
N THR A 170 8.46 -5.64 -25.93
CA THR A 170 7.96 -6.80 -26.68
C THR A 170 6.43 -6.82 -26.77
N ILE A 171 5.75 -6.24 -25.79
CA ILE A 171 4.32 -5.96 -25.82
C ILE A 171 4.12 -4.44 -25.88
N ASN A 172 3.36 -3.94 -26.85
CA ASN A 172 2.98 -2.55 -26.97
C ASN A 172 1.47 -2.39 -27.11
N LEU A 173 0.80 -2.18 -25.97
CA LEU A 173 -0.66 -2.01 -25.90
C LEU A 173 -1.13 -0.63 -26.41
N LYS A 174 -0.22 0.34 -26.57
CA LYS A 174 -0.53 1.69 -27.08
C LYS A 174 -0.44 1.79 -28.62
N ALA A 175 0.18 0.81 -29.28
CA ALA A 175 0.21 0.74 -30.74
C ALA A 175 -1.19 0.46 -31.31
N GLN A 176 -1.45 0.90 -32.54
CA GLN A 176 -2.72 0.66 -33.23
C GLN A 176 -2.43 0.03 -34.60
N PRO A 177 -2.68 -1.28 -34.76
CA PRO A 177 -3.16 -2.24 -33.74
C PRO A 177 -2.12 -2.52 -32.65
N ALA A 178 -2.57 -2.97 -31.48
CA ALA A 178 -1.68 -3.37 -30.39
C ALA A 178 -0.72 -4.48 -30.84
N VAL A 179 0.54 -4.39 -30.45
CA VAL A 179 1.57 -5.40 -30.74
C VAL A 179 1.66 -6.34 -29.55
N ILE A 180 1.22 -7.59 -29.72
CA ILE A 180 1.26 -8.65 -28.70
C ILE A 180 1.77 -9.92 -29.40
N PRO A 181 2.89 -10.53 -28.96
CA PRO A 181 3.33 -11.82 -29.44
C PRO A 181 2.24 -12.88 -29.26
N ALA A 182 2.13 -13.82 -30.19
CA ALA A 182 1.06 -14.83 -30.17
C ALA A 182 1.05 -15.66 -28.87
N GLU A 183 2.22 -15.97 -28.33
CA GLU A 183 2.41 -16.67 -27.05
C GLU A 183 1.97 -15.87 -25.82
N ASP A 184 1.87 -14.56 -25.92
CA ASP A 184 1.49 -13.67 -24.81
C ASP A 184 0.01 -13.25 -24.85
N VAL A 185 -0.73 -13.52 -25.92
CA VAL A 185 -2.13 -13.12 -26.10
C VAL A 185 -3.00 -13.62 -24.93
N ALA A 186 -2.89 -14.91 -24.59
CA ALA A 186 -3.66 -15.49 -23.50
C ALA A 186 -3.34 -14.84 -22.14
N ALA A 187 -2.04 -14.56 -21.89
CA ALA A 187 -1.59 -13.90 -20.67
C ALA A 187 -2.12 -12.47 -20.56
N VAL A 188 -2.07 -11.69 -21.64
CA VAL A 188 -2.62 -10.33 -21.68
C VAL A 188 -4.12 -10.34 -21.43
N GLN A 189 -4.87 -11.27 -22.05
CA GLN A 189 -6.30 -11.41 -21.81
C GLN A 189 -6.64 -11.78 -20.36
N GLN A 190 -5.87 -12.69 -19.76
CA GLN A 190 -6.08 -13.10 -18.35
C GLN A 190 -5.97 -11.92 -17.38
N VAL A 191 -5.04 -10.99 -17.61
CA VAL A 191 -4.79 -9.86 -16.68
C VAL A 191 -5.28 -8.51 -17.23
N LYS A 192 -6.07 -8.53 -18.32
CA LYS A 192 -6.58 -7.29 -18.93
C LYS A 192 -7.34 -6.41 -17.93
N TYR A 193 -8.18 -7.02 -17.09
CA TYR A 193 -8.91 -6.31 -16.03
C TYR A 193 -7.96 -5.55 -15.11
N ALA A 194 -6.82 -6.16 -14.74
CA ALA A 194 -5.82 -5.56 -13.86
C ALA A 194 -5.08 -4.40 -14.55
N LEU A 195 -4.73 -4.56 -15.83
CA LEU A 195 -4.12 -3.49 -16.63
C LEU A 195 -5.06 -2.29 -16.75
N ASP A 196 -6.35 -2.54 -17.03
CA ASP A 196 -7.38 -1.50 -17.13
C ASP A 196 -7.64 -0.82 -15.78
N LEU A 197 -7.63 -1.58 -14.68
CA LEU A 197 -7.83 -1.05 -13.33
C LEU A 197 -6.64 -0.17 -12.89
N VAL A 198 -5.41 -0.63 -13.10
CA VAL A 198 -4.20 0.18 -12.84
C VAL A 198 -4.23 1.47 -13.64
N ALA A 199 -4.58 1.39 -14.93
CA ALA A 199 -4.69 2.58 -15.78
C ALA A 199 -5.76 3.57 -15.25
N ARG A 200 -6.92 3.07 -14.79
CA ARG A 200 -7.98 3.91 -14.19
C ARG A 200 -7.51 4.57 -12.90
N ILE A 201 -6.88 3.83 -11.99
CA ILE A 201 -6.38 4.36 -10.71
C ILE A 201 -5.32 5.42 -10.97
N GLN A 202 -4.38 5.17 -11.86
CA GLN A 202 -3.34 6.13 -12.21
C GLN A 202 -3.92 7.39 -12.86
N ASN A 203 -4.93 7.25 -13.71
CA ASN A 203 -5.57 8.40 -14.38
C ASN A 203 -6.51 9.20 -13.48
N SER A 204 -7.02 8.63 -12.39
CA SER A 204 -7.86 9.36 -11.43
C SER A 204 -7.12 10.50 -10.72
N GLU A 205 -5.79 10.43 -10.66
CA GLU A 205 -4.93 11.46 -10.10
C GLU A 205 -4.35 12.43 -11.17
N ALA A 206 -4.69 12.20 -12.46
CA ALA A 206 -4.15 13.02 -13.53
C ALA A 206 -4.65 14.47 -13.41
N GLY A 207 -3.71 15.41 -13.32
CA GLY A 207 -3.99 16.85 -13.42
C GLY A 207 -4.09 17.60 -12.10
N VAL A 208 -4.10 16.95 -10.93
CA VAL A 208 -4.17 17.63 -9.63
C VAL A 208 -3.02 17.17 -8.72
N VAL A 209 -2.21 18.15 -8.27
CA VAL A 209 -1.20 17.89 -7.23
C VAL A 209 -1.88 18.01 -5.87
N HIS A 210 -2.28 16.88 -5.30
CA HIS A 210 -2.73 16.83 -3.91
C HIS A 210 -1.57 16.43 -3.01
N SER A 211 -1.49 17.06 -1.84
CA SER A 211 -0.60 16.57 -0.79
C SER A 211 -1.01 15.17 -0.35
N PRO A 212 -0.08 14.23 -0.10
CA PRO A 212 -0.41 12.96 0.53
C PRO A 212 -1.15 13.12 1.87
N LEU A 213 -0.98 14.25 2.56
CA LEU A 213 -1.71 14.60 3.79
C LEU A 213 -3.19 14.95 3.55
N GLN A 214 -3.61 15.08 2.28
CA GLN A 214 -4.99 15.38 1.87
C GLN A 214 -5.60 14.25 1.03
N THR A 215 -4.92 13.11 0.96
CA THR A 215 -5.33 11.94 0.17
C THR A 215 -5.94 10.88 1.08
N THR A 216 -7.06 10.29 0.66
CA THR A 216 -7.61 9.10 1.32
C THR A 216 -6.84 7.86 0.91
N PHE A 217 -6.56 6.98 1.88
CA PHE A 217 -5.88 5.71 1.65
C PHE A 217 -6.72 4.55 2.18
N TRP A 218 -6.72 3.43 1.45
CA TRP A 218 -7.49 2.23 1.78
C TRP A 218 -6.58 1.02 1.94
N SER A 219 -6.97 0.09 2.80
CA SER A 219 -6.29 -1.21 2.92
C SER A 219 -6.32 -2.00 1.60
N ALA A 220 -7.31 -1.73 0.77
CA ALA A 220 -7.63 -2.38 -0.49
C ALA A 220 -7.87 -3.90 -0.38
N THR A 221 -7.24 -4.56 0.58
CA THR A 221 -7.34 -5.99 0.90
C THR A 221 -7.95 -6.19 2.30
N PRO A 222 -8.61 -7.32 2.57
CA PRO A 222 -9.25 -7.58 3.87
C PRO A 222 -8.27 -8.07 4.94
N TYR A 223 -8.67 -7.88 6.20
CA TYR A 223 -7.98 -8.31 7.41
C TYR A 223 -8.98 -8.92 8.39
N LYS A 224 -8.54 -9.74 9.32
CA LYS A 224 -9.37 -10.19 10.44
C LYS A 224 -9.83 -9.02 11.30
N LEU A 225 -11.03 -9.18 11.87
CA LEU A 225 -11.54 -8.39 12.96
C LEU A 225 -12.18 -9.37 13.97
N GLY A 226 -11.38 -9.85 14.92
CA GLY A 226 -11.77 -11.00 15.73
C GLY A 226 -12.03 -12.25 14.86
N GLU A 227 -13.24 -12.79 14.90
CA GLU A 227 -13.62 -13.93 14.07
C GLU A 227 -14.10 -13.52 12.66
N GLY A 228 -14.49 -12.26 12.47
CA GLY A 228 -14.92 -11.72 11.18
C GLY A 228 -13.79 -11.15 10.33
N ALA A 229 -14.16 -10.31 9.38
CA ALA A 229 -13.23 -9.59 8.51
C ALA A 229 -13.57 -8.11 8.42
N MET A 230 -12.56 -7.30 8.09
CA MET A 230 -12.68 -5.87 7.85
C MET A 230 -11.85 -5.44 6.65
N LYS A 231 -12.25 -4.31 6.05
CA LYS A 231 -11.36 -3.39 5.33
C LYS A 231 -11.25 -2.09 6.12
N TYR A 232 -10.19 -1.31 5.93
CA TYR A 232 -10.03 -0.03 6.60
C TYR A 232 -9.57 1.06 5.64
N LYS A 233 -9.82 2.31 6.02
CA LYS A 233 -9.33 3.49 5.29
C LYS A 233 -8.87 4.59 6.25
N MET A 234 -7.91 5.41 5.81
CA MET A 234 -7.48 6.65 6.43
C MET A 234 -8.02 7.81 5.61
N VAL A 235 -8.82 8.68 6.25
CA VAL A 235 -9.44 9.83 5.61
C VAL A 235 -8.86 11.10 6.23
N PRO A 236 -8.30 12.04 5.43
CA PRO A 236 -7.78 13.28 5.98
C PRO A 236 -8.91 14.13 6.59
N VAL A 237 -8.67 14.66 7.78
CA VAL A 237 -9.61 15.56 8.48
C VAL A 237 -9.29 17.02 8.19
N THR A 238 -8.01 17.32 7.96
CA THR A 238 -7.53 18.69 7.78
C THR A 238 -7.89 19.21 6.38
N THR A 239 -8.66 20.28 6.35
CA THR A 239 -9.03 21.01 5.14
C THR A 239 -8.08 22.17 4.83
N GLU A 240 -7.08 22.41 5.66
CA GLU A 240 -6.16 23.56 5.63
C GLU A 240 -4.96 23.37 4.72
N PRO A 241 -4.22 24.49 4.41
CA PRO A 241 -4.31 25.01 3.07
C PRO A 241 -3.75 24.01 2.07
N GLN A 242 -4.41 23.94 0.96
CA GLN A 242 -3.93 23.18 -0.18
C GLN A 242 -2.52 23.63 -0.51
N PHE A 243 -1.64 22.68 -0.69
CA PHE A 243 -0.32 22.90 -1.23
C PHE A 243 -0.46 23.57 -2.60
N ASP A 244 0.17 24.73 -2.76
CA ASP A 244 0.20 25.43 -4.05
C ASP A 244 1.37 24.91 -4.88
N PRO A 245 1.11 24.11 -5.92
CA PRO A 245 2.17 23.54 -6.75
C PRO A 245 2.89 24.56 -7.61
N SER A 246 2.34 25.78 -7.80
CA SER A 246 2.95 26.82 -8.66
C SER A 246 4.34 27.24 -8.19
N HIS A 247 4.61 27.12 -6.89
CA HIS A 247 5.87 27.47 -6.26
C HIS A 247 6.86 26.32 -6.15
N VAL A 248 6.50 25.09 -6.62
CA VAL A 248 7.38 23.92 -6.55
C VAL A 248 8.59 24.11 -7.46
N VAL A 249 9.77 23.98 -6.86
CA VAL A 249 11.06 24.03 -7.57
C VAL A 249 11.53 22.62 -7.95
N ASP A 250 11.36 21.66 -7.05
CA ASP A 250 11.80 20.28 -7.22
C ASP A 250 10.64 19.36 -7.66
N LEU A 251 10.46 19.24 -8.99
CA LEU A 251 9.43 18.37 -9.58
C LEU A 251 9.66 16.88 -9.32
N ASP A 252 10.86 16.50 -8.94
CA ASP A 252 11.16 15.11 -8.57
C ASP A 252 10.54 14.75 -7.22
N ASN A 253 10.41 15.71 -6.30
CA ASN A 253 10.01 15.48 -4.92
C ASN A 253 8.81 16.35 -4.47
N VAL A 254 7.87 16.63 -5.38
CA VAL A 254 6.69 17.50 -5.12
C VAL A 254 5.92 17.05 -3.87
N PHE A 255 5.71 15.76 -3.69
CA PHE A 255 4.95 15.25 -2.54
C PHE A 255 5.72 15.39 -1.23
N ARG A 256 7.04 15.22 -1.24
CA ARG A 256 7.88 15.49 -0.06
C ARG A 256 7.86 16.97 0.30
N GLU A 257 7.93 17.85 -0.70
CA GLU A 257 7.84 19.30 -0.50
C GLU A 257 6.48 19.69 0.08
N ALA A 258 5.38 19.11 -0.43
CA ALA A 258 4.05 19.34 0.10
C ALA A 258 3.91 18.94 1.57
N ILE A 259 4.36 17.73 1.93
CA ILE A 259 4.35 17.24 3.32
C ILE A 259 5.21 18.12 4.23
N SER A 260 6.45 18.39 3.83
CA SER A 260 7.39 19.16 4.66
C SER A 260 6.93 20.60 4.87
N THR A 261 6.37 21.25 3.84
CA THR A 261 5.84 22.60 3.94
C THR A 261 4.66 22.69 4.91
N GLN A 262 3.74 21.72 4.86
CA GLN A 262 2.61 21.68 5.78
C GLN A 262 3.07 21.39 7.22
N LEU A 263 3.85 20.31 7.43
CA LEU A 263 4.30 19.91 8.77
C LEU A 263 5.31 20.88 9.42
N ALA A 264 5.93 21.76 8.65
CA ALA A 264 6.71 22.86 9.22
C ALA A 264 5.84 23.96 9.88
N ARG A 265 4.55 24.03 9.55
CA ARG A 265 3.63 25.12 9.97
C ARG A 265 2.49 24.64 10.85
N SER A 266 1.96 23.44 10.61
CA SER A 266 0.77 22.90 11.26
C SER A 266 0.85 21.39 11.38
N GLU A 267 0.01 20.83 12.22
CA GLU A 267 -0.24 19.38 12.26
C GLU A 267 -1.11 18.94 11.08
N ALA A 268 -1.12 17.62 10.84
CA ALA A 268 -2.09 16.97 9.99
C ALA A 268 -2.81 15.86 10.77
N GLN A 269 -4.06 15.61 10.41
CA GLN A 269 -4.88 14.59 11.07
C GLN A 269 -5.64 13.76 10.05
N PHE A 270 -5.77 12.46 10.37
CA PHE A 270 -6.60 11.50 9.65
C PHE A 270 -7.54 10.78 10.60
N ASP A 271 -8.70 10.40 10.10
CA ASP A 271 -9.58 9.44 10.75
C ASP A 271 -9.33 8.04 10.19
N LEU A 272 -9.09 7.05 11.07
CA LEU A 272 -9.07 5.64 10.72
C LEU A 272 -10.50 5.09 10.82
N LEU A 273 -11.01 4.58 9.71
CA LEU A 273 -12.33 4.00 9.64
C LEU A 273 -12.25 2.53 9.22
N VAL A 274 -13.13 1.72 9.80
CA VAL A 274 -13.24 0.28 9.53
C VAL A 274 -14.60 -0.02 8.91
N GLN A 275 -14.61 -0.85 7.87
CA GLN A 275 -15.78 -1.46 7.26
C GLN A 275 -15.79 -2.94 7.62
N VAL A 276 -16.85 -3.41 8.27
CA VAL A 276 -16.99 -4.80 8.73
C VAL A 276 -17.63 -5.66 7.64
N GLN A 277 -17.13 -6.86 7.43
CA GLN A 277 -17.77 -7.83 6.54
C GLN A 277 -19.13 -8.26 7.16
N THR A 278 -20.22 -8.01 6.45
CA THR A 278 -21.59 -8.40 6.85
C THR A 278 -22.18 -9.51 5.99
N ASP A 279 -21.62 -9.74 4.80
CA ASP A 279 -22.03 -10.78 3.87
C ASP A 279 -20.81 -11.40 3.16
N ALA A 280 -20.58 -12.69 3.41
CA ALA A 280 -19.45 -13.41 2.82
C ALA A 280 -19.61 -13.67 1.30
N THR A 281 -20.81 -13.55 0.75
CA THR A 281 -21.09 -13.83 -0.67
C THR A 281 -20.86 -12.63 -1.58
N THR A 282 -20.98 -11.42 -1.04
CA THR A 282 -20.81 -10.15 -1.78
C THR A 282 -19.56 -9.39 -1.35
N MET A 283 -19.13 -9.54 -0.09
CA MET A 283 -17.90 -8.93 0.44
C MET A 283 -16.75 -9.94 0.42
N LEU A 284 -16.19 -10.17 -0.78
CA LEU A 284 -15.24 -11.25 -1.02
C LEU A 284 -13.89 -10.99 -0.33
N ILE A 285 -13.34 -12.05 0.30
CA ILE A 285 -11.99 -12.04 0.88
C ILE A 285 -10.94 -12.34 -0.19
N GLU A 286 -11.22 -13.29 -1.08
CA GLU A 286 -10.26 -13.77 -2.07
C GLU A 286 -10.21 -12.91 -3.35
N ASP A 287 -11.19 -12.03 -3.57
CA ASP A 287 -11.16 -11.08 -4.69
C ASP A 287 -11.16 -9.62 -4.18
N PRO A 288 -9.98 -9.04 -3.94
CA PRO A 288 -9.88 -7.67 -3.46
C PRO A 288 -10.06 -6.62 -4.57
N THR A 289 -10.34 -7.02 -5.83
CA THR A 289 -10.68 -6.09 -6.91
C THR A 289 -12.12 -5.60 -6.83
N GLU A 290 -12.94 -6.28 -6.02
CA GLU A 290 -14.33 -5.90 -5.78
C GLU A 290 -14.45 -5.03 -4.52
N PRO A 291 -15.09 -3.86 -4.62
CA PRO A 291 -15.37 -3.03 -3.44
C PRO A 291 -16.43 -3.68 -2.56
N TRP A 292 -16.33 -3.48 -1.26
CA TRP A 292 -17.43 -3.81 -0.34
C TRP A 292 -18.42 -2.65 -0.33
N ASP A 293 -19.71 -2.97 -0.45
CA ASP A 293 -20.76 -1.95 -0.52
C ASP A 293 -20.91 -1.18 0.81
N GLU A 294 -20.69 0.14 0.74
CA GLU A 294 -20.77 1.03 1.91
C GLU A 294 -22.23 1.24 2.38
N THR A 295 -23.23 0.93 1.55
CA THR A 295 -24.66 1.02 1.95
C THR A 295 -25.03 -0.12 2.88
N SER A 296 -24.55 -1.33 2.60
CA SER A 296 -24.83 -2.53 3.40
C SER A 296 -23.91 -2.66 4.61
N SER A 297 -22.71 -2.06 4.57
CA SER A 297 -21.78 -1.98 5.68
C SER A 297 -21.06 -0.63 5.68
N PRO A 298 -21.61 0.36 6.39
CA PRO A 298 -20.98 1.68 6.51
C PRO A 298 -19.64 1.62 7.26
N TYR A 299 -18.74 2.52 6.90
CA TYR A 299 -17.50 2.70 7.64
C TYR A 299 -17.77 3.31 9.03
N VAL A 300 -17.10 2.77 10.05
CA VAL A 300 -17.12 3.24 11.44
C VAL A 300 -15.76 3.82 11.77
N LYS A 301 -15.71 5.06 12.30
CA LYS A 301 -14.47 5.64 12.81
C LYS A 301 -14.05 4.89 14.08
N VAL A 302 -12.78 4.42 14.11
CA VAL A 302 -12.23 3.65 15.24
C VAL A 302 -11.04 4.33 15.91
N ALA A 303 -10.35 5.22 15.19
CA ALA A 303 -9.22 5.97 15.74
C ALA A 303 -8.99 7.27 14.99
N SER A 304 -8.22 8.17 15.58
CA SER A 304 -7.67 9.36 14.96
C SER A 304 -6.15 9.26 14.92
N LEU A 305 -5.56 9.51 13.74
CA LEU A 305 -4.11 9.61 13.58
C LEU A 305 -3.71 11.08 13.56
N ARG A 306 -2.82 11.48 14.47
CA ARG A 306 -2.26 12.82 14.57
C ARG A 306 -0.81 12.84 14.12
N LEU A 307 -0.47 13.75 13.24
CA LEU A 307 0.88 13.99 12.74
C LEU A 307 1.29 15.42 13.18
N PRO A 308 2.03 15.57 14.29
CA PRO A 308 2.39 16.88 14.81
C PRO A 308 3.33 17.63 13.88
N GLN A 309 3.42 18.93 14.08
CA GLN A 309 4.42 19.77 13.44
C GLN A 309 5.83 19.24 13.67
N GLN A 310 6.59 19.01 12.60
CA GLN A 310 7.94 18.41 12.65
C GLN A 310 8.74 18.64 11.38
N ASP A 311 10.09 18.53 11.49
CA ASP A 311 10.97 18.41 10.33
C ASP A 311 11.10 16.95 9.91
N ILE A 312 10.82 16.68 8.63
CA ILE A 312 10.91 15.33 8.02
C ILE A 312 12.14 15.17 7.12
N ASN A 313 12.95 16.22 6.97
CA ASN A 313 14.06 16.26 6.01
C ASN A 313 15.45 16.15 6.69
N SER A 314 15.51 15.98 8.02
CA SER A 314 16.78 15.80 8.70
C SER A 314 17.51 14.54 8.20
N PRO A 315 18.85 14.54 8.08
CA PRO A 315 19.62 13.37 7.61
C PRO A 315 19.35 12.10 8.42
N SER A 316 19.16 12.23 9.74
CA SER A 316 18.82 11.08 10.60
C SER A 316 17.44 10.49 10.23
N ARG A 317 16.44 11.32 9.98
CA ARG A 317 15.10 10.89 9.59
C ARG A 317 15.10 10.16 8.25
N LEU A 318 15.87 10.66 7.28
CA LEU A 318 16.01 10.01 5.98
C LEU A 318 16.71 8.64 6.09
N ALA A 319 17.74 8.53 6.92
CA ALA A 319 18.43 7.27 7.18
C ALA A 319 17.53 6.25 7.91
N GLU A 320 16.74 6.71 8.90
CA GLU A 320 15.76 5.86 9.58
C GLU A 320 14.72 5.31 8.60
N ASP A 321 14.16 6.12 7.69
CA ASP A 321 13.19 5.69 6.68
C ASP A 321 13.74 4.54 5.84
N GLU A 322 14.98 4.65 5.36
CA GLU A 322 15.59 3.59 4.53
C GLU A 322 15.77 2.27 5.28
N CYS A 323 16.02 2.30 6.58
CA CYS A 323 16.20 1.10 7.40
C CYS A 323 14.87 0.44 7.82
N GLN A 324 13.74 1.14 7.75
CA GLN A 324 12.46 0.60 8.22
C GLN A 324 11.91 -0.50 7.30
N SER A 325 11.15 -1.40 7.91
CA SER A 325 10.41 -2.45 7.24
C SER A 325 8.94 -2.34 7.59
N PHE A 326 8.09 -2.37 6.57
CA PHE A 326 6.64 -2.40 6.71
C PHE A 326 6.10 -3.66 6.06
N SER A 327 5.18 -4.35 6.75
CA SER A 327 4.54 -5.56 6.24
C SER A 327 3.13 -5.68 6.80
N PRO A 328 2.13 -6.08 6.01
CA PRO A 328 0.81 -6.38 6.55
C PRO A 328 0.86 -7.53 7.58
N TRP A 329 1.94 -8.32 7.59
CA TRP A 329 2.15 -9.44 8.52
C TRP A 329 2.87 -9.03 9.82
N HIS A 330 3.25 -7.78 10.02
CA HIS A 330 3.54 -7.23 11.34
C HIS A 330 2.19 -6.90 11.99
N SER A 331 1.53 -7.91 12.56
CA SER A 331 0.11 -7.82 12.91
C SER A 331 -0.24 -8.65 14.12
N LEU A 332 -1.19 -8.13 14.90
CA LEU A 332 -1.94 -8.91 15.88
C LEU A 332 -2.70 -10.05 15.18
N ALA A 333 -2.84 -11.20 15.86
CA ALA A 333 -3.64 -12.32 15.37
C ALA A 333 -5.11 -11.93 15.11
N ALA A 334 -5.66 -11.02 15.95
CA ALA A 334 -6.99 -10.44 15.78
C ALA A 334 -7.15 -9.59 14.51
N HIS A 335 -6.04 -9.13 13.92
CA HIS A 335 -5.99 -8.34 12.68
C HIS A 335 -5.17 -9.01 11.58
N ARG A 336 -5.05 -10.34 11.63
CA ARG A 336 -4.30 -11.11 10.63
C ARG A 336 -4.75 -10.76 9.20
N PRO A 337 -3.81 -10.52 8.27
CA PRO A 337 -4.14 -10.31 6.87
C PRO A 337 -4.89 -11.51 6.27
N LEU A 338 -5.92 -11.26 5.44
CA LEU A 338 -6.76 -12.27 4.80
C LEU A 338 -6.66 -12.19 3.28
N GLY A 339 -6.92 -13.34 2.62
CA GLY A 339 -6.98 -13.47 1.17
C GLY A 339 -5.63 -13.72 0.49
N GLY A 340 -5.67 -14.27 -0.72
CA GLY A 340 -4.50 -14.74 -1.47
C GLY A 340 -3.45 -13.65 -1.68
N VAL A 341 -3.88 -12.41 -2.00
CA VAL A 341 -2.96 -11.28 -2.16
C VAL A 341 -2.19 -10.97 -0.88
N ASN A 342 -2.85 -10.99 0.28
CA ASN A 342 -2.17 -10.78 1.55
C ASN A 342 -1.26 -11.97 1.93
N ARG A 343 -1.68 -13.21 1.63
CA ARG A 343 -0.81 -14.39 1.82
C ARG A 343 0.45 -14.29 0.98
N ALA A 344 0.37 -13.81 -0.26
CA ALA A 344 1.54 -13.54 -1.09
C ALA A 344 2.45 -12.45 -0.49
N ARG A 345 1.90 -11.46 0.20
CA ARG A 345 2.68 -10.38 0.84
C ARG A 345 3.57 -10.83 2.00
N ARG A 346 3.51 -12.10 2.44
CA ARG A 346 4.49 -12.67 3.41
C ARG A 346 5.93 -12.55 2.92
N ILE A 347 6.14 -12.54 1.60
CA ILE A 347 7.47 -12.38 1.00
C ILE A 347 8.16 -11.07 1.41
N TYR A 348 7.42 -10.02 1.75
CA TYR A 348 8.02 -8.72 2.06
C TYR A 348 8.89 -8.74 3.32
N GLY A 349 8.56 -9.58 4.31
CA GLY A 349 9.41 -9.79 5.48
C GLY A 349 10.78 -10.35 5.09
N HIS A 350 10.81 -11.36 4.23
CA HIS A 350 12.03 -11.95 3.70
C HIS A 350 12.83 -10.94 2.84
N LEU A 351 12.17 -10.28 1.89
CA LEU A 351 12.82 -9.28 1.03
C LEU A 351 13.44 -8.13 1.83
N ALA A 352 12.79 -7.69 2.91
CA ALA A 352 13.35 -6.67 3.78
C ALA A 352 14.59 -7.14 4.53
N GLN A 353 14.64 -8.42 4.97
CA GLN A 353 15.82 -9.00 5.61
C GLN A 353 16.99 -9.11 4.62
N GLU A 354 16.75 -9.61 3.41
CA GLU A 354 17.78 -9.72 2.37
C GLU A 354 18.33 -8.35 1.99
N ARG A 355 17.47 -7.35 1.78
CA ARG A 355 17.89 -5.96 1.54
C ARG A 355 18.79 -5.44 2.66
N ASN A 356 18.42 -5.66 3.91
CA ASN A 356 19.21 -5.16 5.05
C ASN A 356 20.56 -5.86 5.15
N LYS A 357 20.63 -7.17 4.84
CA LYS A 357 21.92 -7.90 4.75
C LYS A 357 22.80 -7.32 3.66
N ASP A 358 22.25 -7.11 2.45
CA ASP A 358 23.01 -6.51 1.33
C ASP A 358 23.58 -5.14 1.70
N ASN A 359 22.80 -4.30 2.39
CA ASN A 359 23.20 -2.96 2.79
C ASN A 359 24.20 -2.92 3.98
N GLN A 360 24.32 -4.00 4.74
CA GLN A 360 25.32 -4.14 5.80
C GLN A 360 26.64 -4.73 5.30
N ALA A 361 26.62 -5.41 4.16
CA ALA A 361 27.79 -6.06 3.58
C ALA A 361 28.60 -5.15 2.64
N GLY A 362 28.05 -4.03 2.21
CA GLY A 362 28.67 -3.02 1.34
C GLY A 362 29.04 -1.76 2.09
#